data_dcaeff74f4d87923873b394095ec0a94
#
_entry.id   dcaeff74f4d87923873b394095ec0a94
#
_cell.length_a   1.000
_cell.length_b   1.000
_cell.length_c   1.000
_cell.angle_alpha   90.00
_cell.angle_beta   90.00
_cell.angle_gamma   90.00
#
_symmetry.space_group_name_H-M   'P 1'
#
loop_
_entity.id
_entity.type
_entity.pdbx_description
1 polymer ?
#
loop_
_entity_poly.entity_id
_entity_poly.type
_entity_poly.pdbx_seq_one_letter_code
_entity_poly.pdbx_strand_id
1 'polypeptide(L)'
;MSKKFTKTILSSAVAGLLLVSGGAIAQENFTRGDFRVEFYNNGDMAKIVNKNGEGIIANTVTGTITTFNRDEWKKKVNGINVNDIKNKDKVQSLLESVRYTIDAPELKKENIGNITEEKLNKLKETIDIVSETITTKTARAYNTAINNGVSVESALAAVKQDSTGGLLNEFNRLGTNVNDLKNATTFALDENGEITDGQGVESVSVKSVVAGVKADTTIYQNKDGSYTLDQSAPGNVRVNDAVVSLDNRTRSNTQAIQ
;
A
#
# COMPACT_ATOMS: atom_id res chain seq x y z
N MET A 1 21.72 29.68 -7.91
CA MET A 1 20.83 30.12 -6.81
C MET A 1 20.67 29.03 -5.78
N SER A 2 20.92 29.38 -4.56
CA SER A 2 21.30 28.49 -3.46
C SER A 2 20.15 27.57 -3.01
N LYS A 3 20.48 26.35 -2.56
CA LYS A 3 19.59 25.39 -1.85
C LYS A 3 18.78 26.05 -0.72
N LYS A 4 19.27 27.14 -0.14
CA LYS A 4 18.59 27.91 0.90
C LYS A 4 17.31 28.61 0.40
N PHE A 5 17.27 29.10 -0.83
CA PHE A 5 16.12 29.82 -1.38
C PHE A 5 14.90 28.89 -1.58
N THR A 6 15.14 27.69 -2.07
CA THR A 6 14.09 26.66 -2.29
C THR A 6 13.52 26.17 -0.96
N LYS A 7 14.37 26.04 0.08
CA LYS A 7 13.96 25.60 1.42
C LYS A 7 13.05 26.62 2.12
N THR A 8 13.34 27.92 1.97
CA THR A 8 12.55 29.00 2.57
C THR A 8 11.16 29.11 1.91
N ILE A 9 11.05 28.85 0.61
CA ILE A 9 9.77 28.88 -0.10
C ILE A 9 8.88 27.72 0.30
N LEU A 10 9.44 26.50 0.47
CA LEU A 10 8.68 25.35 0.97
C LEU A 10 8.06 25.59 2.34
N SER A 11 8.84 26.20 3.25
CA SER A 11 8.37 26.46 4.62
C SER A 11 7.40 27.63 4.72
N SER A 12 7.54 28.68 3.91
CA SER A 12 6.70 29.88 4.01
C SER A 12 5.44 29.84 3.16
N ALA A 13 5.49 29.29 1.95
CA ALA A 13 4.31 29.20 1.08
C ALA A 13 3.30 28.14 1.58
N VAL A 14 3.78 27.05 2.17
CA VAL A 14 2.92 26.03 2.77
C VAL A 14 2.42 26.46 4.15
N ALA A 15 3.19 27.22 4.92
CA ALA A 15 2.74 27.79 6.18
C ALA A 15 1.59 28.80 6.03
N GLY A 16 1.51 29.51 4.90
CA GLY A 16 0.42 30.44 4.60
C GLY A 16 -0.95 29.77 4.37
N LEU A 17 -0.98 28.47 4.06
CA LEU A 17 -2.21 27.70 3.87
C LEU A 17 -2.87 27.22 5.18
N LEU A 18 -2.13 27.27 6.30
CA LEU A 18 -2.58 26.70 7.59
C LEU A 18 -3.13 27.75 8.58
N LEU A 19 -3.15 29.04 8.24
CA LEU A 19 -3.56 30.09 9.16
C LEU A 19 -5.07 30.36 9.15
N VAL A 20 -5.91 29.31 9.15
CA VAL A 20 -7.36 29.50 9.32
C VAL A 20 -7.88 28.62 10.44
N SER A 21 -8.35 29.29 11.46
CA SER A 21 -9.25 28.88 12.56
C SER A 21 -8.63 28.17 13.77
N GLY A 22 -8.71 28.90 14.92
CA GLY A 22 -8.62 28.30 16.25
C GLY A 22 -9.84 27.43 16.51
N GLY A 23 -9.64 26.11 16.46
CA GLY A 23 -10.55 25.11 16.98
C GLY A 23 -9.83 24.30 18.06
N ALA A 24 -10.58 23.71 18.99
CA ALA A 24 -10.02 22.85 20.03
C ALA A 24 -9.11 21.77 19.42
N ILE A 25 -7.86 21.68 19.87
CA ILE A 25 -6.86 20.74 19.36
C ILE A 25 -7.21 19.38 19.96
N ALA A 26 -7.59 18.42 19.11
CA ALA A 26 -7.91 17.05 19.52
C ALA A 26 -6.66 16.20 19.77
N GLN A 27 -5.49 16.68 19.38
CA GLN A 27 -4.21 16.00 19.54
C GLN A 27 -3.13 16.99 19.98
N GLU A 28 -2.35 16.63 21.01
CA GLU A 28 -1.31 17.50 21.55
C GLU A 28 -0.07 17.50 20.68
N ASN A 29 0.54 18.70 20.54
CA ASN A 29 1.83 18.84 19.88
C ASN A 29 2.91 18.07 20.64
N PHE A 30 3.85 17.50 19.91
CA PHE A 30 4.95 16.76 20.53
C PHE A 30 6.26 16.90 19.77
N THR A 31 7.35 16.46 20.39
CA THR A 31 8.69 16.43 19.78
C THR A 31 9.19 14.98 19.71
N ARG A 32 9.87 14.65 18.60
CA ARG A 32 10.60 13.38 18.41
C ARG A 32 11.99 13.69 17.90
N GLY A 33 13.00 13.56 18.76
CA GLY A 33 14.36 13.93 18.44
C GLY A 33 14.45 15.38 17.95
N ASP A 34 14.95 15.57 16.73
CA ASP A 34 15.11 16.88 16.09
C ASP A 34 13.81 17.42 15.45
N PHE A 35 12.70 16.69 15.51
CA PHE A 35 11.44 17.08 14.89
C PHE A 35 10.40 17.53 15.90
N ARG A 36 9.69 18.61 15.56
CA ARG A 36 8.50 19.10 16.25
C ARG A 36 7.28 18.87 15.37
N VAL A 37 6.26 18.22 15.94
CA VAL A 37 4.97 17.94 15.30
C VAL A 37 3.92 18.87 15.91
N GLU A 38 3.31 19.70 15.07
CA GLU A 38 2.28 20.66 15.44
C GLU A 38 1.00 20.32 14.72
N PHE A 39 -0.10 20.16 15.44
CA PHE A 39 -1.40 19.84 14.89
C PHE A 39 -2.24 21.08 14.65
N TYR A 40 -3.07 21.03 13.60
CA TYR A 40 -4.00 22.07 13.18
C TYR A 40 -5.34 21.45 12.79
N ASN A 41 -6.39 22.26 12.70
CA ASN A 41 -7.72 21.84 12.29
C ASN A 41 -8.22 20.59 13.05
N ASN A 42 -8.24 20.67 14.39
CA ASN A 42 -8.64 19.56 15.27
C ASN A 42 -7.81 18.28 15.06
N GLY A 43 -6.55 18.41 14.67
CA GLY A 43 -5.65 17.30 14.44
C GLY A 43 -5.76 16.69 13.04
N ASP A 44 -6.57 17.25 12.13
CA ASP A 44 -6.69 16.77 10.74
C ASP A 44 -5.47 17.06 9.89
N MET A 45 -4.68 18.05 10.30
CA MET A 45 -3.44 18.44 9.66
C MET A 45 -2.30 18.45 10.67
N ALA A 46 -1.10 18.11 10.23
CA ALA A 46 0.11 18.24 11.02
C ALA A 46 1.21 18.94 10.22
N LYS A 47 1.93 19.82 10.90
CA LYS A 47 3.19 20.40 10.43
C LYS A 47 4.32 19.74 11.19
N ILE A 48 5.24 19.13 10.49
CA ILE A 48 6.40 18.44 11.03
C ILE A 48 7.63 19.24 10.63
N VAL A 49 8.33 19.81 11.61
CA VAL A 49 9.46 20.73 11.37
C VAL A 49 10.70 20.20 12.04
N ASN A 50 11.82 20.13 11.32
CA ASN A 50 13.10 19.78 11.91
C ASN A 50 13.78 21.03 12.53
N LYS A 51 14.88 20.80 13.26
CA LYS A 51 15.69 21.86 13.89
C LYS A 51 16.21 22.93 12.91
N ASN A 52 16.29 22.61 11.62
CA ASN A 52 16.74 23.55 10.57
C ASN A 52 15.58 24.39 9.99
N GLY A 53 14.35 24.24 10.52
CA GLY A 53 13.16 24.94 10.03
C GLY A 53 12.59 24.36 8.75
N GLU A 54 13.04 23.18 8.33
CA GLU A 54 12.48 22.48 7.17
C GLU A 54 11.26 21.68 7.61
N GLY A 55 10.15 21.82 6.89
CA GLY A 55 8.88 21.27 7.30
C GLY A 55 8.16 20.45 6.23
N ILE A 56 7.37 19.51 6.70
CA ILE A 56 6.42 18.71 5.90
C ILE A 56 5.02 19.06 6.40
N ILE A 57 4.06 19.12 5.48
CA ILE A 57 2.64 19.27 5.81
C ILE A 57 1.95 17.94 5.50
N ALA A 58 1.33 17.38 6.51
CA ALA A 58 0.60 16.11 6.44
C ALA A 58 -0.90 16.34 6.65
N ASN A 59 -1.70 15.61 5.90
CA ASN A 59 -3.09 15.35 6.22
C ASN A 59 -3.15 14.06 7.05
N THR A 60 -3.51 14.16 8.31
CA THR A 60 -3.51 13.04 9.25
C THR A 60 -4.76 12.16 9.11
N VAL A 61 -5.79 12.63 8.45
CA VAL A 61 -6.99 11.83 8.16
C VAL A 61 -6.69 10.83 7.05
N THR A 62 -6.07 11.30 5.97
CA THR A 62 -5.75 10.47 4.80
C THR A 62 -4.39 9.79 4.90
N GLY A 63 -3.49 10.28 5.73
CA GLY A 63 -2.09 9.83 5.78
C GLY A 63 -1.35 10.23 4.50
N THR A 64 -1.45 11.51 4.10
CA THR A 64 -0.78 12.01 2.91
C THR A 64 0.07 13.23 3.22
N ILE A 65 1.13 13.42 2.44
CA ILE A 65 2.00 14.61 2.50
C ILE A 65 1.76 15.43 1.25
N THR A 66 1.58 16.74 1.43
CA THR A 66 1.51 17.69 0.32
C THR A 66 2.90 18.19 -0.03
N THR A 67 3.26 18.08 -1.29
CA THR A 67 4.53 18.55 -1.84
C THR A 67 4.37 19.06 -3.28
N PHE A 68 5.45 19.45 -3.93
CA PHE A 68 5.46 19.87 -5.33
C PHE A 68 6.85 19.63 -5.94
N ASN A 69 6.91 19.54 -7.27
CA ASN A 69 8.18 19.44 -7.97
C ASN A 69 8.90 20.79 -8.00
N ARG A 70 10.16 20.81 -7.58
CA ARG A 70 10.96 22.04 -7.46
C ARG A 70 11.15 22.77 -8.79
N ASP A 71 11.28 22.04 -9.89
CA ASP A 71 11.49 22.62 -11.21
C ASP A 71 10.17 23.09 -11.84
N GLU A 72 9.05 22.37 -11.61
CA GLU A 72 7.71 22.87 -11.96
C GLU A 72 7.43 24.19 -11.26
N TRP A 73 7.70 24.28 -9.94
CA TRP A 73 7.54 25.49 -9.16
C TRP A 73 8.38 26.63 -9.69
N LYS A 74 9.69 26.42 -9.91
CA LYS A 74 10.59 27.46 -10.44
C LYS A 74 10.09 28.01 -11.78
N LYS A 75 9.60 27.15 -12.67
CA LYS A 75 9.03 27.56 -13.97
C LYS A 75 7.78 28.41 -13.79
N LYS A 76 6.90 28.07 -12.84
CA LYS A 76 5.65 28.80 -12.59
C LYS A 76 5.87 30.18 -12.00
N VAL A 77 6.83 30.35 -11.11
CA VAL A 77 7.11 31.63 -10.45
C VAL A 77 8.19 32.46 -11.15
N ASN A 78 8.64 32.04 -12.32
CA ASN A 78 9.65 32.77 -13.06
C ASN A 78 9.19 34.22 -13.32
N GLY A 79 10.03 35.22 -12.93
CA GLY A 79 9.73 36.63 -13.03
C GLY A 79 8.76 37.18 -11.97
N ILE A 80 8.36 36.40 -10.98
CA ILE A 80 7.48 36.80 -9.87
C ILE A 80 8.31 36.91 -8.60
N ASN A 81 8.24 38.06 -7.91
CA ASN A 81 8.77 38.18 -6.56
C ASN A 81 7.81 37.49 -5.58
N VAL A 82 8.15 36.24 -5.20
CA VAL A 82 7.32 35.42 -4.31
C VAL A 82 7.25 35.90 -2.87
N ASN A 83 8.14 36.81 -2.48
CA ASN A 83 8.17 37.42 -1.14
C ASN A 83 7.40 38.75 -1.07
N ASP A 84 6.92 39.26 -2.20
CA ASP A 84 6.10 40.47 -2.23
C ASP A 84 4.67 40.16 -1.85
N ILE A 85 4.16 40.83 -0.81
CA ILE A 85 2.80 40.65 -0.31
C ILE A 85 1.73 40.88 -1.39
N LYS A 86 2.02 41.77 -2.36
CA LYS A 86 1.13 42.05 -3.50
C LYS A 86 0.94 40.86 -4.41
N ASN A 87 1.87 39.91 -4.39
CA ASN A 87 1.82 38.65 -5.19
C ASN A 87 1.25 37.48 -4.42
N LYS A 88 0.84 37.66 -3.14
CA LYS A 88 0.44 36.54 -2.26
C LYS A 88 -0.62 35.61 -2.89
N ASP A 89 -1.71 36.19 -3.36
CA ASP A 89 -2.83 35.39 -3.93
C ASP A 89 -2.43 34.68 -5.23
N LYS A 90 -1.63 35.38 -6.06
CA LYS A 90 -1.07 34.82 -7.28
C LYS A 90 -0.11 33.65 -6.97
N VAL A 91 0.79 33.83 -6.00
CA VAL A 91 1.74 32.81 -5.57
C VAL A 91 1.00 31.60 -5.02
N GLN A 92 -0.05 31.82 -4.22
CA GLN A 92 -0.88 30.74 -3.68
C GLN A 92 -1.59 29.96 -4.80
N SER A 93 -2.21 30.63 -5.75
CA SER A 93 -2.87 29.99 -6.90
C SER A 93 -1.88 29.19 -7.75
N LEU A 94 -0.67 29.69 -7.95
CA LEU A 94 0.40 28.98 -8.67
C LEU A 94 0.86 27.74 -7.90
N LEU A 95 0.99 27.82 -6.57
CA LEU A 95 1.34 26.68 -5.73
C LEU A 95 0.28 25.58 -5.82
N GLU A 96 -1.00 25.97 -5.75
CA GLU A 96 -2.12 25.02 -5.91
C GLU A 96 -2.10 24.28 -7.26
N SER A 97 -1.61 24.95 -8.32
CA SER A 97 -1.51 24.35 -9.65
C SER A 97 -0.38 23.33 -9.82
N VAL A 98 0.59 23.30 -8.93
CA VAL A 98 1.77 22.41 -8.99
C VAL A 98 1.88 21.45 -7.82
N ARG A 99 1.07 21.64 -6.76
CA ARG A 99 1.08 20.75 -5.61
C ARG A 99 0.45 19.40 -5.94
N TYR A 100 0.94 18.37 -5.30
CA TYR A 100 0.36 17.03 -5.28
C TYR A 100 0.56 16.40 -3.91
N THR A 101 -0.12 15.31 -3.65
CA THR A 101 0.02 14.53 -2.42
C THR A 101 0.73 13.22 -2.70
N ILE A 102 1.50 12.75 -1.71
CA ILE A 102 2.06 11.40 -1.67
C ILE A 102 1.57 10.68 -0.42
N ASP A 103 1.41 9.38 -0.52
CA ASP A 103 0.91 8.55 0.56
C ASP A 103 2.00 8.33 1.62
N ALA A 104 1.62 8.52 2.88
CA ALA A 104 2.45 8.33 4.07
C ALA A 104 1.55 7.85 5.23
N PRO A 105 1.08 6.59 5.19
CA PRO A 105 0.08 6.07 6.13
C PRO A 105 0.55 6.10 7.60
N GLU A 106 1.86 6.14 7.85
CA GLU A 106 2.45 6.34 9.17
C GLU A 106 2.10 7.68 9.81
N LEU A 107 1.64 8.66 9.03
CA LEU A 107 1.20 9.98 9.50
C LEU A 107 -0.30 10.07 9.78
N LYS A 108 -1.05 8.99 9.64
CA LYS A 108 -2.46 8.95 10.06
C LYS A 108 -2.59 9.18 11.55
N LYS A 109 -3.74 9.74 11.97
CA LYS A 109 -4.04 10.06 13.39
C LYS A 109 -3.72 8.92 14.35
N GLU A 110 -4.07 7.70 13.96
CA GLU A 110 -3.85 6.49 14.75
C GLU A 110 -2.37 6.10 14.88
N ASN A 111 -1.51 6.53 13.96
CA ASN A 111 -0.11 6.11 13.87
C ASN A 111 0.88 7.21 14.28
N ILE A 112 0.57 8.48 13.99
CA ILE A 112 1.51 9.60 14.09
C ILE A 112 2.04 9.80 15.52
N GLY A 113 1.25 9.52 16.54
CA GLY A 113 1.67 9.63 17.94
C GLY A 113 2.82 8.69 18.30
N ASN A 114 2.97 7.59 17.60
CA ASN A 114 4.00 6.57 17.81
C ASN A 114 5.15 6.63 16.78
N ILE A 115 5.17 7.66 15.93
CA ILE A 115 6.20 7.78 14.90
C ILE A 115 7.58 8.00 15.54
N THR A 116 8.59 7.32 15.00
CA THR A 116 9.97 7.45 15.46
C THR A 116 10.72 8.55 14.72
N GLU A 117 11.79 9.07 15.31
CA GLU A 117 12.69 10.03 14.65
C GLU A 117 13.30 9.46 13.37
N GLU A 118 13.67 8.18 13.38
CA GLU A 118 14.21 7.50 12.19
C GLU A 118 13.21 7.50 11.02
N LYS A 119 11.93 7.20 11.29
CA LYS A 119 10.87 7.26 10.28
C LYS A 119 10.67 8.69 9.75
N LEU A 120 10.73 9.70 10.61
CA LEU A 120 10.63 11.10 10.21
C LEU A 120 11.81 11.54 9.33
N ASN A 121 13.03 11.11 9.64
CA ASN A 121 14.21 11.34 8.80
C ASN A 121 14.05 10.69 7.43
N LYS A 122 13.62 9.43 7.39
CA LYS A 122 13.38 8.69 6.15
C LYS A 122 12.28 9.34 5.29
N LEU A 123 11.19 9.78 5.92
CA LEU A 123 10.14 10.52 5.22
C LEU A 123 10.68 11.81 4.61
N LYS A 124 11.47 12.58 5.37
CA LYS A 124 12.08 13.81 4.86
C LYS A 124 12.97 13.54 3.65
N GLU A 125 13.86 12.55 3.74
CA GLU A 125 14.72 12.16 2.62
C GLU A 125 13.88 11.73 1.40
N THR A 126 12.84 10.94 1.61
CA THR A 126 11.92 10.52 0.54
C THR A 126 11.26 11.72 -0.12
N ILE A 127 10.75 12.69 0.67
CA ILE A 127 10.12 13.91 0.15
C ILE A 127 11.11 14.75 -0.65
N ASP A 128 12.34 14.87 -0.20
CA ASP A 128 13.37 15.62 -0.92
C ASP A 128 13.62 15.05 -2.31
N ILE A 129 13.74 13.71 -2.43
CA ILE A 129 13.95 13.03 -3.70
C ILE A 129 12.69 13.07 -4.58
N VAL A 130 11.52 12.85 -3.99
CA VAL A 130 10.22 12.93 -4.68
C VAL A 130 10.02 14.32 -5.27
N SER A 131 10.30 15.37 -4.52
CA SER A 131 10.18 16.77 -4.97
C SER A 131 11.15 17.14 -6.10
N GLU A 132 12.19 16.37 -6.33
CA GLU A 132 13.10 16.54 -7.47
C GLU A 132 12.67 15.71 -8.71
N THR A 133 11.93 14.63 -8.52
CA THR A 133 11.66 13.62 -9.55
C THR A 133 10.20 13.59 -10.00
N ILE A 134 9.27 13.56 -9.03
CA ILE A 134 7.83 13.41 -9.30
C ILE A 134 7.21 14.76 -9.60
N THR A 135 6.36 14.80 -10.60
CA THR A 135 5.62 15.97 -11.05
C THR A 135 4.12 15.79 -10.83
N THR A 136 3.34 16.83 -11.06
CA THR A 136 1.86 16.75 -11.03
C THR A 136 1.33 15.66 -11.97
N LYS A 137 2.01 15.39 -13.08
CA LYS A 137 1.62 14.36 -14.06
C LYS A 137 1.90 12.93 -13.60
N THR A 138 2.97 12.74 -12.83
CA THR A 138 3.44 11.40 -12.44
C THR A 138 3.07 11.02 -11.00
N ALA A 139 2.58 11.97 -10.20
CA ALA A 139 2.26 11.74 -8.78
C ALA A 139 1.23 10.62 -8.55
N ARG A 140 0.19 10.56 -9.39
CA ARG A 140 -0.82 9.50 -9.28
C ARG A 140 -0.23 8.12 -9.56
N ALA A 141 0.57 8.00 -10.63
CA ALA A 141 1.22 6.74 -10.98
C ALA A 141 2.22 6.30 -9.89
N TYR A 142 2.94 7.26 -9.30
CA TYR A 142 3.82 7.02 -8.16
C TYR A 142 3.07 6.45 -6.97
N ASN A 143 2.00 7.11 -6.51
CA ASN A 143 1.20 6.63 -5.38
C ASN A 143 0.63 5.22 -5.65
N THR A 144 0.11 4.97 -6.85
CA THR A 144 -0.38 3.64 -7.25
C THR A 144 0.72 2.59 -7.15
N ALA A 145 1.94 2.89 -7.61
CA ALA A 145 3.06 1.96 -7.54
C ALA A 145 3.44 1.63 -6.09
N ILE A 146 3.55 2.65 -5.22
CA ILE A 146 3.86 2.46 -3.80
C ILE A 146 2.78 1.62 -3.10
N ASN A 147 1.51 1.91 -3.35
CA ASN A 147 0.38 1.15 -2.79
C ASN A 147 0.34 -0.31 -3.29
N ASN A 148 0.84 -0.58 -4.48
CA ASN A 148 1.02 -1.93 -5.03
C ASN A 148 2.32 -2.63 -4.55
N GLY A 149 3.06 -2.02 -3.62
CA GLY A 149 4.26 -2.62 -3.04
C GLY A 149 5.55 -2.40 -3.82
N VAL A 150 5.53 -1.54 -4.84
CA VAL A 150 6.77 -1.12 -5.53
C VAL A 150 7.60 -0.26 -4.58
N SER A 151 8.89 -0.52 -4.49
CA SER A 151 9.77 0.30 -3.65
C SER A 151 9.86 1.74 -4.15
N VAL A 152 10.03 2.69 -3.23
CA VAL A 152 10.25 4.12 -3.56
C VAL A 152 11.38 4.28 -4.57
N GLU A 153 12.49 3.57 -4.35
CA GLU A 153 13.66 3.62 -5.23
C GLU A 153 13.32 3.18 -6.66
N SER A 154 12.62 2.05 -6.82
CA SER A 154 12.21 1.52 -8.12
C SER A 154 11.23 2.43 -8.84
N ALA A 155 10.25 2.99 -8.13
CA ALA A 155 9.28 3.92 -8.70
C ALA A 155 9.96 5.22 -9.18
N LEU A 156 10.86 5.78 -8.38
CA LEU A 156 11.65 6.97 -8.75
C LEU A 156 12.58 6.69 -9.93
N ALA A 157 13.24 5.53 -9.98
CA ALA A 157 14.09 5.13 -11.09
C ALA A 157 13.29 5.04 -12.40
N ALA A 158 12.08 4.47 -12.38
CA ALA A 158 11.20 4.39 -13.53
C ALA A 158 10.81 5.78 -14.06
N VAL A 159 10.50 6.75 -13.19
CA VAL A 159 10.18 8.12 -13.60
C VAL A 159 11.41 8.88 -14.10
N LYS A 160 12.59 8.63 -13.52
CA LYS A 160 13.85 9.20 -14.02
C LYS A 160 14.19 8.70 -15.43
N GLN A 161 13.91 7.42 -15.71
CA GLN A 161 14.12 6.81 -17.02
C GLN A 161 13.10 7.31 -18.05
N ASP A 162 11.84 7.44 -17.66
CA ASP A 162 10.75 7.97 -18.48
C ASP A 162 9.92 8.99 -17.69
N SER A 163 10.26 10.27 -17.89
CA SER A 163 9.61 11.40 -17.22
C SER A 163 8.15 11.63 -17.63
N THR A 164 7.66 10.94 -18.65
CA THR A 164 6.22 10.96 -19.01
C THR A 164 5.39 10.12 -18.03
N GLY A 165 6.01 9.23 -17.28
CA GLY A 165 5.37 8.27 -16.38
C GLY A 165 4.85 7.02 -17.10
N GLY A 166 5.10 6.86 -18.42
CA GLY A 166 4.64 5.72 -19.20
C GLY A 166 5.19 4.39 -18.68
N LEU A 167 6.48 4.34 -18.37
CA LEU A 167 7.12 3.15 -17.80
C LEU A 167 6.52 2.78 -16.44
N LEU A 168 6.31 3.76 -15.55
CA LEU A 168 5.70 3.51 -14.24
C LEU A 168 4.25 3.08 -14.36
N ASN A 169 3.48 3.65 -15.29
CA ASN A 169 2.12 3.20 -15.59
C ASN A 169 2.08 1.76 -16.08
N GLU A 170 3.06 1.34 -16.88
CA GLU A 170 3.16 -0.05 -17.34
C GLU A 170 3.49 -1.00 -16.20
N PHE A 171 4.36 -0.62 -15.27
CA PHE A 171 4.58 -1.39 -14.04
C PHE A 171 3.31 -1.54 -13.21
N ASN A 172 2.52 -0.47 -13.06
CA ASN A 172 1.25 -0.52 -12.36
C ASN A 172 0.24 -1.47 -13.03
N ARG A 173 0.16 -1.44 -14.36
CA ARG A 173 -0.70 -2.35 -15.13
C ARG A 173 -0.29 -3.81 -14.93
N LEU A 174 1.00 -4.11 -15.05
CA LEU A 174 1.54 -5.46 -14.82
C LEU A 174 1.32 -5.91 -13.37
N GLY A 175 1.54 -5.03 -12.39
CA GLY A 175 1.31 -5.32 -10.98
C GLY A 175 -0.16 -5.66 -10.69
N THR A 176 -1.11 -4.95 -11.27
CA THR A 176 -2.54 -5.27 -11.18
C THR A 176 -2.82 -6.65 -11.77
N ASN A 177 -2.33 -6.95 -12.97
CA ASN A 177 -2.54 -8.24 -13.61
C ASN A 177 -1.95 -9.40 -12.79
N VAL A 178 -0.76 -9.19 -12.17
CA VAL A 178 -0.15 -10.20 -11.29
C VAL A 178 -1.00 -10.43 -10.03
N ASN A 179 -1.53 -9.37 -9.43
CA ASN A 179 -2.42 -9.50 -8.27
C ASN A 179 -3.74 -10.20 -8.62
N ASP A 180 -4.34 -9.87 -9.77
CA ASP A 180 -5.55 -10.53 -10.25
C ASP A 180 -5.30 -12.03 -10.48
N LEU A 181 -4.16 -12.38 -11.11
CA LEU A 181 -3.77 -13.76 -11.31
C LEU A 181 -3.53 -14.48 -9.98
N LYS A 182 -2.85 -13.83 -9.03
CA LYS A 182 -2.63 -14.36 -7.69
C LYS A 182 -3.97 -14.63 -6.99
N ASN A 183 -4.90 -13.67 -7.02
CA ASN A 183 -6.23 -13.82 -6.41
C ASN A 183 -7.04 -14.95 -7.06
N ALA A 184 -6.93 -15.11 -8.39
CA ALA A 184 -7.60 -16.21 -9.12
C ALA A 184 -6.99 -17.59 -8.85
N THR A 185 -5.75 -17.67 -8.36
CA THR A 185 -5.00 -18.92 -8.15
C THR A 185 -4.71 -19.27 -6.69
N THR A 186 -5.20 -18.45 -5.75
CA THR A 186 -5.03 -18.65 -4.31
C THR A 186 -6.34 -18.47 -3.56
N PHE A 187 -6.46 -19.16 -2.41
CA PHE A 187 -7.47 -18.88 -1.40
C PHE A 187 -6.81 -18.25 -0.19
N ALA A 188 -7.49 -17.26 0.42
CA ALA A 188 -7.11 -16.74 1.73
C ALA A 188 -7.51 -17.74 2.83
N LEU A 189 -6.67 -17.88 3.85
CA LEU A 189 -6.94 -18.70 5.03
C LEU A 189 -7.06 -17.80 6.26
N ASP A 190 -8.04 -18.09 7.10
CA ASP A 190 -8.18 -17.44 8.41
C ASP A 190 -7.16 -17.96 9.45
N GLU A 191 -7.26 -17.51 10.69
CA GLU A 191 -6.38 -17.92 11.80
C GLU A 191 -6.50 -19.42 12.14
N ASN A 192 -7.61 -20.07 11.72
CA ASN A 192 -7.85 -21.50 11.93
C ASN A 192 -7.38 -22.33 10.71
N GLY A 193 -6.90 -21.71 9.65
CA GLY A 193 -6.51 -22.37 8.40
C GLY A 193 -7.69 -22.69 7.49
N GLU A 194 -8.87 -22.09 7.72
CA GLU A 194 -10.05 -22.28 6.88
C GLU A 194 -10.10 -21.22 5.77
N ILE A 195 -10.66 -21.61 4.60
CA ILE A 195 -10.83 -20.69 3.47
C ILE A 195 -11.81 -19.59 3.85
N THR A 196 -11.41 -18.33 3.64
CA THR A 196 -12.22 -17.15 3.92
C THR A 196 -12.31 -16.23 2.71
N ASP A 197 -13.45 -15.54 2.57
CA ASP A 197 -13.65 -14.48 1.56
C ASP A 197 -13.05 -13.14 1.99
N GLY A 198 -12.58 -13.03 3.25
CA GLY A 198 -11.96 -11.84 3.82
C GLY A 198 -10.45 -11.79 3.60
N GLN A 199 -9.81 -10.82 4.27
CA GLN A 199 -8.35 -10.79 4.37
C GLN A 199 -7.91 -11.93 5.30
N GLY A 200 -7.18 -12.89 4.76
CA GLY A 200 -6.60 -13.98 5.54
C GLY A 200 -5.24 -13.61 6.11
N VAL A 201 -4.80 -14.38 7.09
CA VAL A 201 -3.45 -14.30 7.67
C VAL A 201 -2.44 -15.07 6.83
N GLU A 202 -2.92 -16.03 6.03
CA GLU A 202 -2.14 -16.90 5.15
C GLU A 202 -2.87 -17.12 3.83
N SER A 203 -2.20 -17.71 2.84
CA SER A 203 -2.81 -18.08 1.57
C SER A 203 -2.37 -19.46 1.10
N VAL A 204 -3.28 -20.20 0.46
CA VAL A 204 -3.03 -21.51 -0.14
C VAL A 204 -3.36 -21.49 -1.63
N SER A 205 -2.55 -22.15 -2.45
CA SER A 205 -2.82 -22.21 -3.89
C SER A 205 -4.03 -23.10 -4.20
N VAL A 206 -4.82 -22.73 -5.23
CA VAL A 206 -5.89 -23.56 -5.78
C VAL A 206 -5.37 -24.96 -6.10
N LYS A 207 -4.16 -25.07 -6.65
CA LYS A 207 -3.52 -26.36 -6.96
C LYS A 207 -3.37 -27.24 -5.72
N SER A 208 -2.94 -26.67 -4.58
CA SER A 208 -2.78 -27.41 -3.32
C SER A 208 -4.11 -27.86 -2.76
N VAL A 209 -5.14 -27.00 -2.80
CA VAL A 209 -6.49 -27.36 -2.36
C VAL A 209 -7.06 -28.51 -3.22
N VAL A 210 -6.93 -28.41 -4.55
CA VAL A 210 -7.39 -29.48 -5.46
C VAL A 210 -6.63 -30.81 -5.21
N ALA A 211 -5.32 -30.73 -4.94
CA ALA A 211 -4.54 -31.91 -4.59
C ALA A 211 -5.01 -32.56 -3.28
N GLY A 212 -5.32 -31.73 -2.26
CA GLY A 212 -5.88 -32.18 -0.99
C GLY A 212 -7.24 -32.85 -1.17
N VAL A 213 -8.17 -32.19 -1.85
CA VAL A 213 -9.49 -32.74 -2.17
C VAL A 213 -9.38 -34.07 -2.92
N LYS A 214 -8.45 -34.17 -3.89
CA LYS A 214 -8.18 -35.41 -4.61
C LYS A 214 -7.67 -36.53 -3.68
N ALA A 215 -6.76 -36.17 -2.76
CA ALA A 215 -6.26 -37.14 -1.78
C ALA A 215 -7.38 -37.63 -0.86
N ASP A 216 -8.21 -36.72 -0.33
CA ASP A 216 -9.32 -37.06 0.59
C ASP A 216 -10.46 -37.82 -0.08
N THR A 217 -10.62 -37.66 -1.39
CA THR A 217 -11.66 -38.34 -2.17
C THR A 217 -11.16 -39.59 -2.92
N THR A 218 -9.92 -40.01 -2.67
CA THR A 218 -9.33 -41.22 -3.26
C THR A 218 -9.06 -42.27 -2.16
N ILE A 219 -9.51 -43.51 -2.36
CA ILE A 219 -9.16 -44.66 -1.53
C ILE A 219 -8.42 -45.68 -2.37
N TYR A 220 -7.48 -46.39 -1.77
CA TYR A 220 -6.70 -47.39 -2.45
C TYR A 220 -7.32 -48.79 -2.26
N GLN A 221 -7.02 -49.73 -3.18
CA GLN A 221 -7.57 -51.05 -3.17
C GLN A 221 -6.47 -52.10 -3.28
N ASN A 222 -6.48 -53.05 -2.36
CA ASN A 222 -5.60 -54.20 -2.35
C ASN A 222 -6.00 -55.22 -3.42
N LYS A 223 -5.12 -56.19 -3.71
CA LYS A 223 -5.36 -57.26 -4.68
C LYS A 223 -6.57 -58.15 -4.30
N ASP A 224 -6.89 -58.26 -3.03
CA ASP A 224 -8.03 -59.00 -2.51
C ASP A 224 -9.35 -58.22 -2.56
N GLY A 225 -9.34 -57.00 -3.10
CA GLY A 225 -10.50 -56.12 -3.20
C GLY A 225 -10.85 -55.36 -1.93
N SER A 226 -10.05 -55.46 -0.87
CA SER A 226 -10.21 -54.64 0.33
C SER A 226 -9.71 -53.22 0.10
N TYR A 227 -10.32 -52.23 0.79
CA TYR A 227 -9.90 -50.84 0.71
C TYR A 227 -8.89 -50.52 1.79
N THR A 228 -7.96 -49.63 1.46
CA THR A 228 -6.87 -49.19 2.33
C THR A 228 -6.52 -47.73 2.07
N LEU A 229 -5.88 -47.05 3.05
CA LEU A 229 -5.25 -45.75 2.89
C LEU A 229 -3.81 -45.85 2.38
N ASP A 230 -3.27 -47.06 2.25
CA ASP A 230 -1.92 -47.30 1.75
C ASP A 230 -1.83 -46.97 0.26
N GLN A 231 -1.09 -45.88 -0.04
CA GLN A 231 -0.90 -45.39 -1.41
C GLN A 231 -0.09 -46.36 -2.29
N SER A 232 0.58 -47.35 -1.72
CA SER A 232 1.32 -48.41 -2.46
C SER A 232 0.45 -49.52 -2.98
N ALA A 233 -0.84 -49.58 -2.60
CA ALA A 233 -1.78 -50.58 -3.07
C ALA A 233 -1.95 -50.48 -4.61
N PRO A 234 -2.19 -51.64 -5.29
CA PRO A 234 -2.14 -51.68 -6.76
C PRO A 234 -3.28 -50.96 -7.48
N GLY A 235 -4.38 -50.69 -6.78
CA GLY A 235 -5.54 -50.00 -7.33
C GLY A 235 -5.91 -48.75 -6.54
N ASN A 236 -6.64 -47.83 -7.20
CA ASN A 236 -7.27 -46.70 -6.53
C ASN A 236 -8.67 -46.47 -7.11
N VAL A 237 -9.58 -46.02 -6.27
CA VAL A 237 -10.96 -45.70 -6.64
C VAL A 237 -11.39 -44.43 -5.91
N ARG A 238 -12.41 -43.77 -6.44
CA ARG A 238 -13.01 -42.62 -5.72
C ARG A 238 -13.77 -43.14 -4.50
N VAL A 239 -13.74 -42.43 -3.41
CA VAL A 239 -14.45 -42.77 -2.17
C VAL A 239 -15.93 -43.04 -2.43
N ASN A 240 -16.60 -42.26 -3.29
CA ASN A 240 -17.99 -42.48 -3.66
C ASN A 240 -18.24 -43.85 -4.30
N ASP A 241 -17.34 -44.27 -5.19
CA ASP A 241 -17.46 -45.58 -5.85
C ASP A 241 -17.21 -46.72 -4.85
N ALA A 242 -16.27 -46.52 -3.91
CA ALA A 242 -16.00 -47.44 -2.83
C ALA A 242 -17.22 -47.62 -1.90
N VAL A 243 -17.89 -46.51 -1.54
CA VAL A 243 -19.12 -46.57 -0.70
C VAL A 243 -20.23 -47.37 -1.37
N VAL A 244 -20.49 -47.12 -2.67
CA VAL A 244 -21.49 -47.88 -3.44
C VAL A 244 -21.12 -49.37 -3.51
N SER A 245 -19.85 -49.69 -3.72
CA SER A 245 -19.35 -51.08 -3.73
C SER A 245 -19.57 -51.79 -2.38
N LEU A 246 -19.27 -51.07 -1.27
CA LEU A 246 -19.50 -51.59 0.08
C LEU A 246 -20.99 -51.80 0.38
N ASP A 247 -21.87 -50.86 -0.02
CA ASP A 247 -23.33 -51.05 0.14
C ASP A 247 -23.84 -52.26 -0.60
N ASN A 248 -23.43 -52.46 -1.86
CA ASN A 248 -23.79 -53.61 -2.65
C ASN A 248 -23.34 -54.95 -2.01
N ARG A 249 -22.10 -54.98 -1.50
CA ARG A 249 -21.56 -56.14 -0.79
C ARG A 249 -22.34 -56.44 0.50
N THR A 250 -22.69 -55.41 1.23
CA THR A 250 -23.48 -55.50 2.47
C THR A 250 -24.87 -56.07 2.17
N ARG A 251 -25.55 -55.58 1.15
CA ARG A 251 -26.86 -56.08 0.70
C ARG A 251 -26.79 -57.56 0.28
N SER A 252 -25.77 -57.95 -0.51
CA SER A 252 -25.57 -59.33 -0.91
C SER A 252 -25.35 -60.23 0.28
N ASN A 253 -24.53 -59.80 1.26
CA ASN A 253 -24.30 -60.58 2.48
C ASN A 253 -25.58 -60.74 3.31
N THR A 254 -26.39 -59.67 3.44
CA THR A 254 -27.67 -59.71 4.14
C THR A 254 -28.63 -60.70 3.50
N GLN A 255 -28.71 -60.72 2.17
CA GLN A 255 -29.55 -61.66 1.43
C GLN A 255 -29.08 -63.13 1.56
N ALA A 256 -27.78 -63.36 1.71
CA ALA A 256 -27.23 -64.70 1.88
C ALA A 256 -27.42 -65.33 3.31
N ILE A 257 -27.73 -64.44 4.29
CA ILE A 257 -27.94 -64.80 5.70
C ILE A 257 -29.44 -65.11 5.98
N GLN A 258 -30.34 -64.56 5.17
CA GLN A 258 -31.80 -64.81 5.24
C GLN A 258 -32.15 -66.13 4.59
#